data_a139561b916a7bd5f4b87b62b53171ba
#
_entry.id   a139561b916a7bd5f4b87b62b53171ba
#
_cell.length_a   1.000
_cell.length_b   1.000
_cell.length_c   1.000
_cell.angle_alpha   90.00
_cell.angle_beta   90.00
_cell.angle_gamma   90.00
#
_symmetry.space_group_name_H-M   'P 1'
#
loop_
_entity.id
_entity.type
_entity.pdbx_description
1 polymer ?
#
loop_
_entity_poly.entity_id
_entity_poly.type
_entity_poly.pdbx_seq_one_letter_code
_entity_poly.pdbx_strand_id
1 'polypeptide(L)'
;MILMIETIYIENQIKKHHRTKQILSRFKKKINIVYCDHYGEIFNIKSQNFRIQKKKPALILAKKEGKKLHNIPNSFSIGGKKNYYFSHMLNCIYDCEYCFLQGKHMSAHYLLFVNYEDFFIEIEKKIKQNSFEKSYFFSGYDCDSLAFEGITGFVESFLPIFEKNKNAILELRTKSVQIHKILKHKPINNCIIAFSFTPENISKLIEHKVPSVKKRIVAMKKLVDAGWKVGLRFDPI
;
A
#
# COMPACT_ATOMS: atom_id res chain seq x y z
N MET A 1 8.11 11.61 -9.21
CA MET A 1 8.75 10.61 -10.10
C MET A 1 7.62 9.76 -10.68
N ILE A 2 7.29 9.97 -11.94
CA ILE A 2 6.30 9.14 -12.64
C ILE A 2 7.00 7.82 -12.90
N LEU A 3 6.50 6.74 -12.28
CA LEU A 3 6.97 5.40 -12.60
C LEU A 3 6.85 5.19 -14.12
N MET A 4 7.93 4.76 -14.74
CA MET A 4 7.90 4.33 -16.15
C MET A 4 7.31 2.92 -16.22
N ILE A 5 6.00 2.79 -15.92
CA ILE A 5 5.25 1.58 -16.25
C ILE A 5 4.93 1.67 -17.73
N GLU A 6 5.45 0.73 -18.50
CA GLU A 6 5.22 0.62 -19.94
C GLU A 6 4.18 -0.45 -20.27
N THR A 7 3.99 -1.41 -19.36
CA THR A 7 3.07 -2.53 -19.54
C THR A 7 2.17 -2.71 -18.33
N ILE A 8 0.89 -2.92 -18.57
CA ILE A 8 -0.10 -3.28 -17.56
C ILE A 8 -0.72 -4.63 -17.95
N TYR A 9 -0.56 -5.62 -17.09
CA TYR A 9 -1.28 -6.89 -17.17
C TYR A 9 -2.61 -6.76 -16.44
N ILE A 10 -3.67 -7.32 -17.00
CA ILE A 10 -5.02 -7.23 -16.44
C ILE A 10 -5.67 -8.62 -16.49
N GLU A 11 -6.07 -9.14 -15.32
CA GLU A 11 -6.87 -10.36 -15.30
C GLU A 11 -8.20 -10.18 -16.04
N ASN A 12 -8.58 -11.17 -16.84
CA ASN A 12 -9.80 -11.14 -17.64
C ASN A 12 -11.05 -10.88 -16.80
N GLN A 13 -11.12 -11.45 -15.58
CA GLN A 13 -12.26 -11.31 -14.67
C GLN A 13 -12.49 -9.87 -14.17
N ILE A 14 -11.44 -9.02 -14.14
CA ILE A 14 -11.56 -7.63 -13.67
C ILE A 14 -11.44 -6.60 -14.81
N LYS A 15 -11.42 -7.02 -16.06
CA LYS A 15 -11.30 -6.16 -17.24
C LYS A 15 -12.36 -5.06 -17.28
N LYS A 16 -13.59 -5.37 -16.88
CA LYS A 16 -14.71 -4.42 -16.86
C LYS A 16 -14.91 -3.72 -15.51
N HIS A 17 -14.11 -4.05 -14.50
CA HIS A 17 -14.23 -3.50 -13.15
C HIS A 17 -14.03 -1.98 -13.18
N HIS A 18 -14.87 -1.24 -12.44
CA HIS A 18 -14.83 0.24 -12.44
C HIS A 18 -13.45 0.79 -12.00
N ARG A 19 -12.83 0.18 -10.99
CA ARG A 19 -11.49 0.59 -10.50
C ARG A 19 -10.39 0.31 -11.53
N THR A 20 -10.49 -0.76 -12.30
CA THR A 20 -9.58 -1.01 -13.42
C THR A 20 -9.62 0.16 -14.41
N LYS A 21 -10.82 0.59 -14.81
CA LYS A 21 -11.00 1.74 -15.71
C LYS A 21 -10.45 3.04 -15.10
N GLN A 22 -10.71 3.29 -13.81
CA GLN A 22 -10.18 4.45 -13.10
C GLN A 22 -8.65 4.45 -13.03
N ILE A 23 -8.02 3.31 -12.79
CA ILE A 23 -6.57 3.19 -12.76
C ILE A 23 -6.00 3.47 -14.15
N LEU A 24 -6.54 2.86 -15.19
CA LEU A 24 -6.09 3.08 -16.57
C LEU A 24 -6.19 4.55 -16.99
N SER A 25 -7.26 5.26 -16.62
CA SER A 25 -7.43 6.68 -16.95
C SER A 25 -6.41 7.61 -16.29
N ARG A 26 -5.71 7.17 -15.27
CA ARG A 26 -4.64 7.94 -14.59
C ARG A 26 -3.31 7.91 -15.34
N PHE A 27 -3.17 7.04 -16.33
CA PHE A 27 -2.00 6.97 -17.17
C PHE A 27 -2.15 7.88 -18.39
N LYS A 28 -1.30 8.90 -18.47
CA LYS A 28 -1.32 9.92 -19.56
C LYS A 28 -0.62 9.47 -20.83
N LYS A 29 0.24 8.44 -20.75
CA LYS A 29 1.02 7.93 -21.89
C LYS A 29 0.35 6.66 -22.43
N LYS A 30 0.63 6.35 -23.71
CA LYS A 30 0.24 5.09 -24.30
C LYS A 30 0.94 3.94 -23.54
N ILE A 31 0.16 3.01 -23.02
CA ILE A 31 0.62 1.86 -22.25
C ILE A 31 0.25 0.61 -23.02
N ASN A 32 1.15 -0.36 -23.01
CA ASN A 32 0.85 -1.69 -23.51
C ASN A 32 -0.03 -2.42 -22.50
N ILE A 33 -1.23 -2.85 -22.91
CA ILE A 33 -2.17 -3.61 -22.10
C ILE A 33 -2.16 -5.06 -22.56
N VAL A 34 -1.91 -5.98 -21.64
CA VAL A 34 -1.90 -7.42 -21.87
C VAL A 34 -2.90 -8.07 -20.93
N TYR A 35 -3.78 -8.91 -21.47
CA TYR A 35 -4.74 -9.66 -20.67
C TYR A 35 -4.17 -11.03 -20.31
N CYS A 36 -4.52 -11.53 -19.11
CA CYS A 36 -4.16 -12.85 -18.61
C CYS A 36 -5.35 -13.46 -17.86
N ASP A 37 -5.36 -14.75 -17.68
CA ASP A 37 -6.42 -15.43 -16.95
C ASP A 37 -6.22 -15.30 -15.44
N HIS A 38 -4.98 -15.46 -15.00
CA HIS A 38 -4.61 -15.30 -13.59
C HIS A 38 -3.27 -14.58 -13.44
N TYR A 39 -3.16 -13.68 -12.45
CA TYR A 39 -1.93 -12.91 -12.21
C TYR A 39 -0.70 -13.81 -11.94
N GLY A 40 -0.90 -15.02 -11.44
CA GLY A 40 0.15 -16.00 -11.21
C GLY A 40 0.91 -16.43 -12.47
N GLU A 41 0.33 -16.24 -13.67
CA GLU A 41 0.99 -16.49 -14.95
C GLU A 41 2.15 -15.51 -15.22
N ILE A 42 2.13 -14.36 -14.55
CA ILE A 42 3.14 -13.30 -14.72
C ILE A 42 3.92 -13.06 -13.43
N PHE A 43 3.21 -13.05 -12.30
CA PHE A 43 3.78 -12.82 -10.99
C PHE A 43 4.23 -14.14 -10.38
N ASN A 44 5.40 -14.20 -9.78
CA ASN A 44 5.85 -15.37 -9.03
C ASN A 44 6.15 -16.64 -9.87
N ILE A 45 6.38 -16.50 -11.16
CA ILE A 45 6.85 -17.62 -12.02
C ILE A 45 8.26 -18.01 -11.59
N LYS A 46 8.55 -19.31 -11.58
CA LYS A 46 9.92 -19.81 -11.33
C LYS A 46 10.89 -19.35 -12.42
N SER A 47 12.15 -19.15 -12.04
CA SER A 47 13.24 -18.80 -12.97
C SER A 47 13.12 -17.42 -13.64
N GLN A 48 12.37 -16.47 -13.04
CA GLN A 48 12.35 -15.08 -13.50
C GLN A 48 13.66 -14.36 -13.13
N ASN A 49 14.10 -13.46 -14.01
CA ASN A 49 15.22 -12.58 -13.70
C ASN A 49 14.70 -11.30 -13.00
N PHE A 50 14.68 -11.32 -11.68
CA PHE A 50 14.23 -10.21 -10.85
C PHE A 50 14.96 -8.89 -11.17
N ARG A 51 16.29 -8.93 -11.41
CA ARG A 51 17.09 -7.73 -11.69
C ARG A 51 16.73 -7.09 -13.02
N ILE A 52 16.42 -7.89 -14.05
CA ILE A 52 15.95 -7.38 -15.35
C ILE A 52 14.56 -6.78 -15.20
N GLN A 53 13.64 -7.48 -14.54
CA GLN A 53 12.30 -6.97 -14.29
C GLN A 53 12.32 -5.65 -13.52
N LYS A 54 13.24 -5.49 -12.56
CA LYS A 54 13.36 -4.27 -11.74
C LYS A 54 13.76 -3.04 -12.55
N LYS A 55 14.40 -3.20 -13.70
CA LYS A 55 14.71 -2.09 -14.63
C LYS A 55 13.44 -1.57 -15.32
N LYS A 56 12.48 -2.46 -15.65
CA LYS A 56 11.21 -2.14 -16.32
C LYS A 56 10.06 -2.95 -15.69
N PRO A 57 9.68 -2.62 -14.44
CA PRO A 57 8.61 -3.35 -13.79
C PRO A 57 7.26 -3.03 -14.44
N ALA A 58 6.43 -4.05 -14.59
CA ALA A 58 5.05 -3.90 -15.02
C ALA A 58 4.11 -3.69 -13.82
N LEU A 59 2.92 -3.15 -14.06
CA LEU A 59 1.80 -3.18 -13.14
C LEU A 59 0.88 -4.35 -13.52
N ILE A 60 0.48 -5.12 -12.54
CA ILE A 60 -0.49 -6.20 -12.70
C ILE A 60 -1.75 -5.81 -11.92
N LEU A 61 -2.89 -5.75 -12.60
CA LEU A 61 -4.19 -5.54 -11.99
C LEU A 61 -4.87 -6.89 -11.84
N ALA A 62 -5.28 -7.23 -10.62
CA ALA A 62 -5.85 -8.54 -10.31
C ALA A 62 -6.98 -8.45 -9.28
N LYS A 63 -7.70 -9.54 -9.11
CA LYS A 63 -8.65 -9.76 -8.03
C LYS A 63 -7.97 -10.48 -6.88
N LYS A 64 -8.08 -9.97 -5.67
CA LYS A 64 -7.65 -10.71 -4.47
C LYS A 64 -8.67 -11.79 -4.15
N GLU A 65 -8.29 -13.01 -4.35
CA GLU A 65 -9.06 -14.17 -3.93
C GLU A 65 -8.67 -14.62 -2.51
N GLY A 66 -9.48 -15.48 -1.91
CA GLY A 66 -9.23 -16.00 -0.57
C GLY A 66 -9.22 -14.92 0.52
N LYS A 67 -8.40 -15.10 1.52
CA LYS A 67 -8.33 -14.25 2.72
C LYS A 67 -7.74 -12.88 2.43
N LYS A 68 -8.42 -11.81 2.84
CA LYS A 68 -7.99 -10.41 2.67
C LYS A 68 -7.34 -9.83 3.93
N LEU A 69 -7.74 -10.31 5.11
CA LEU A 69 -7.21 -9.88 6.40
C LEU A 69 -6.41 -11.00 7.06
N HIS A 70 -5.28 -10.67 7.62
CA HIS A 70 -4.40 -11.58 8.34
C HIS A 70 -4.16 -11.06 9.76
N ASN A 71 -4.03 -11.97 10.73
CA ASN A 71 -3.68 -11.60 12.09
C ASN A 71 -2.20 -11.16 12.15
N ILE A 72 -1.91 -10.22 13.03
CA ILE A 72 -0.54 -9.82 13.38
C ILE A 72 -0.25 -10.29 14.80
N PRO A 73 0.95 -10.82 15.08
CA PRO A 73 1.40 -11.09 16.44
C PRO A 73 1.32 -9.85 17.32
N ASN A 74 0.95 -10.01 18.60
CA ASN A 74 0.79 -8.89 19.52
C ASN A 74 2.06 -8.05 19.72
N SER A 75 3.24 -8.63 19.55
CA SER A 75 4.53 -7.94 19.58
C SER A 75 4.69 -6.82 18.54
N PHE A 76 3.90 -6.85 17.46
CA PHE A 76 3.92 -5.81 16.41
C PHE A 76 2.75 -4.82 16.52
N SER A 77 1.98 -4.90 17.61
CA SER A 77 0.84 -4.01 17.83
C SER A 77 1.29 -2.60 18.24
N ILE A 78 0.36 -1.65 18.15
CA ILE A 78 0.51 -0.27 18.65
C ILE A 78 -0.37 0.01 19.87
N GLY A 79 -0.62 -1.02 20.68
CA GLY A 79 -1.35 -0.91 21.95
C GLY A 79 -2.71 -1.61 21.99
N GLY A 80 -3.08 -2.38 20.96
CA GLY A 80 -4.33 -3.15 20.93
C GLY A 80 -4.13 -4.65 20.93
N LYS A 81 -5.18 -5.41 21.28
CA LYS A 81 -5.16 -6.89 21.25
C LYS A 81 -5.67 -7.47 19.93
N LYS A 82 -6.51 -6.75 19.20
CA LYS A 82 -7.11 -7.18 17.92
C LYS A 82 -6.39 -6.50 16.76
N ASN A 83 -5.38 -7.17 16.24
CA ASN A 83 -4.46 -6.62 15.24
C ASN A 83 -4.54 -7.41 13.94
N TYR A 84 -4.80 -6.71 12.83
CA TYR A 84 -4.95 -7.28 11.50
C TYR A 84 -4.11 -6.49 10.50
N TYR A 85 -3.53 -7.17 9.51
CA TYR A 85 -2.98 -6.49 8.34
C TYR A 85 -3.70 -6.93 7.07
N PHE A 86 -3.62 -6.07 6.08
CA PHE A 86 -4.12 -6.34 4.74
C PHE A 86 -3.19 -5.71 3.69
N SER A 87 -3.15 -6.36 2.54
CA SER A 87 -2.28 -5.94 1.44
C SER A 87 -3.11 -5.71 0.20
N HIS A 88 -3.43 -4.45 -0.07
CA HIS A 88 -4.11 -4.06 -1.30
C HIS A 88 -3.19 -4.16 -2.52
N MET A 89 -1.90 -4.24 -2.28
CA MET A 89 -0.85 -4.33 -3.29
C MET A 89 0.30 -5.19 -2.78
N LEU A 90 1.01 -5.87 -3.69
CA LEU A 90 2.25 -6.59 -3.42
C LEU A 90 3.41 -5.93 -4.17
N ASN A 91 4.57 -5.93 -3.57
CA ASN A 91 5.79 -5.23 -3.94
C ASN A 91 5.71 -3.71 -3.79
N CYS A 92 6.87 -3.09 -3.63
CA CYS A 92 7.02 -1.67 -3.37
C CYS A 92 7.82 -1.01 -4.50
N ILE A 93 7.49 0.26 -4.80
CA ILE A 93 8.27 1.05 -5.77
C ILE A 93 9.63 1.47 -5.23
N TYR A 94 9.75 1.50 -3.91
CA TYR A 94 11.01 1.80 -3.25
C TYR A 94 11.92 0.59 -3.25
N ASP A 95 13.20 0.86 -3.25
CA ASP A 95 14.24 -0.14 -3.45
C ASP A 95 15.21 -0.12 -2.25
N CYS A 96 14.65 -0.38 -1.05
CA CYS A 96 15.45 -0.43 0.16
C CYS A 96 16.17 -1.78 0.24
N GLU A 97 17.49 -1.78 0.42
CA GLU A 97 18.32 -2.99 0.42
C GLU A 97 17.98 -3.97 1.54
N TYR A 98 17.61 -3.46 2.71
CA TYR A 98 17.23 -4.25 3.88
C TYR A 98 15.80 -4.83 3.81
N CYS A 99 15.00 -4.43 2.81
CA CYS A 99 13.59 -4.77 2.78
C CYS A 99 13.37 -6.23 2.37
N PHE A 100 12.66 -6.99 3.19
CA PHE A 100 12.32 -8.39 2.90
C PHE A 100 11.54 -8.58 1.59
N LEU A 101 10.87 -7.52 1.10
CA LEU A 101 10.17 -7.57 -0.19
C LEU A 101 11.11 -7.78 -1.38
N GLN A 102 12.42 -7.52 -1.20
CA GLN A 102 13.41 -7.81 -2.25
C GLN A 102 13.54 -9.30 -2.55
N GLY A 103 13.14 -10.18 -1.63
CA GLY A 103 13.21 -11.62 -1.77
C GLY A 103 11.91 -12.37 -1.51
N LYS A 104 10.85 -11.68 -1.04
CA LYS A 104 9.57 -12.32 -0.68
C LYS A 104 8.85 -12.89 -1.91
N HIS A 105 8.88 -12.17 -3.01
CA HIS A 105 8.24 -12.55 -4.26
C HIS A 105 9.32 -12.76 -5.33
N MET A 106 9.11 -13.76 -6.19
CA MET A 106 10.04 -14.05 -7.30
C MET A 106 9.89 -13.06 -8.47
N SER A 107 9.07 -12.04 -8.34
CA SER A 107 8.80 -11.01 -9.33
C SER A 107 9.10 -9.63 -8.79
N ALA A 108 9.67 -8.76 -9.62
CA ALA A 108 9.83 -7.33 -9.34
C ALA A 108 8.63 -6.49 -9.83
N HIS A 109 7.63 -7.11 -10.45
CA HIS A 109 6.42 -6.44 -10.88
C HIS A 109 5.56 -6.00 -9.68
N TYR A 110 4.72 -4.97 -9.89
CA TYR A 110 3.79 -4.48 -8.89
C TYR A 110 2.43 -5.13 -9.12
N LEU A 111 1.89 -5.79 -8.10
CA LEU A 111 0.58 -6.44 -8.18
C LEU A 111 -0.42 -5.65 -7.35
N LEU A 112 -1.42 -5.07 -7.98
CA LEU A 112 -2.49 -4.28 -7.37
C LEU A 112 -3.82 -5.02 -7.45
N PHE A 113 -4.44 -5.24 -6.31
CA PHE A 113 -5.77 -5.81 -6.23
C PHE A 113 -6.84 -4.71 -6.36
N VAL A 114 -7.79 -4.89 -7.29
CA VAL A 114 -8.78 -3.84 -7.59
C VAL A 114 -10.10 -4.00 -6.84
N ASN A 115 -10.38 -5.17 -6.29
CA ASN A 115 -11.63 -5.50 -5.58
C ASN A 115 -11.60 -5.04 -4.12
N TYR A 116 -11.47 -3.73 -3.89
CA TYR A 116 -11.40 -3.15 -2.53
C TYR A 116 -12.66 -3.40 -1.72
N GLU A 117 -13.81 -3.50 -2.35
CA GLU A 117 -15.09 -3.83 -1.74
C GLU A 117 -15.07 -5.15 -0.97
N ASP A 118 -14.32 -6.14 -1.44
CA ASP A 118 -14.18 -7.42 -0.74
C ASP A 118 -13.34 -7.26 0.55
N PHE A 119 -12.37 -6.34 0.55
CA PHE A 119 -11.63 -5.97 1.77
C PHE A 119 -12.54 -5.25 2.76
N PHE A 120 -13.42 -4.37 2.28
CA PHE A 120 -14.36 -3.62 3.11
C PHE A 120 -15.28 -4.56 3.85
N ILE A 121 -15.85 -5.56 3.18
CA ILE A 121 -16.71 -6.58 3.78
C ILE A 121 -15.97 -7.32 4.91
N GLU A 122 -14.73 -7.74 4.67
CA GLU A 122 -13.96 -8.45 5.71
C GLU A 122 -13.56 -7.54 6.89
N ILE A 123 -13.19 -6.28 6.62
CA ILE A 123 -12.88 -5.28 7.66
C ILE A 123 -14.10 -5.04 8.53
N GLU A 124 -15.26 -4.74 7.94
CA GLU A 124 -16.50 -4.50 8.67
C GLU A 124 -16.96 -5.71 9.48
N LYS A 125 -16.81 -6.92 8.91
CA LYS A 125 -17.08 -8.17 9.63
C LYS A 125 -16.20 -8.30 10.88
N LYS A 126 -14.90 -7.98 10.77
CA LYS A 126 -13.98 -8.02 11.92
C LYS A 126 -14.30 -6.96 12.97
N ILE A 127 -14.66 -5.77 12.55
CA ILE A 127 -15.09 -4.70 13.47
C ILE A 127 -16.33 -5.13 14.26
N LYS A 128 -17.34 -5.69 13.59
CA LYS A 128 -18.55 -6.20 14.24
C LYS A 128 -18.26 -7.35 15.21
N GLN A 129 -17.38 -8.29 14.84
CA GLN A 129 -16.96 -9.38 15.70
C GLN A 129 -16.24 -8.91 16.97
N ASN A 130 -15.58 -7.77 16.93
CA ASN A 130 -14.80 -7.19 18.03
C ASN A 130 -15.47 -5.92 18.59
N SER A 131 -16.80 -5.85 18.64
CA SER A 131 -17.55 -4.64 19.00
C SER A 131 -17.17 -4.04 20.35
N PHE A 132 -16.70 -4.84 21.30
CA PHE A 132 -16.31 -4.41 22.66
C PHE A 132 -14.83 -3.99 22.77
N GLU A 133 -14.02 -4.19 21.73
CA GLU A 133 -12.59 -3.85 21.72
C GLU A 133 -12.21 -3.09 20.46
N LYS A 134 -11.17 -2.25 20.56
CA LYS A 134 -10.61 -1.59 19.39
C LYS A 134 -9.90 -2.59 18.51
N SER A 135 -10.20 -2.55 17.22
CA SER A 135 -9.51 -3.32 16.18
C SER A 135 -8.54 -2.44 15.41
N TYR A 136 -7.32 -2.91 15.23
CA TYR A 136 -6.25 -2.20 14.54
C TYR A 136 -6.00 -2.86 13.18
N PHE A 137 -5.98 -2.06 12.13
CA PHE A 137 -5.79 -2.49 10.76
C PHE A 137 -4.56 -1.81 10.18
N PHE A 138 -3.60 -2.61 9.77
CA PHE A 138 -2.32 -2.14 9.25
C PHE A 138 -2.29 -2.33 7.74
N SER A 139 -2.06 -1.27 6.98
CA SER A 139 -1.71 -1.35 5.57
C SER A 139 -0.22 -1.12 5.37
N GLY A 140 0.30 -1.49 4.20
CA GLY A 140 1.72 -1.28 3.89
C GLY A 140 2.65 -2.37 4.44
N TYR A 141 2.14 -3.56 4.70
CA TYR A 141 2.97 -4.70 5.07
C TYR A 141 3.71 -5.29 3.86
N ASP A 142 2.99 -5.50 2.76
CA ASP A 142 3.55 -6.04 1.51
C ASP A 142 3.83 -4.96 0.44
N CYS A 143 3.70 -3.69 0.81
CA CYS A 143 3.95 -2.51 -0.03
C CYS A 143 4.14 -1.27 0.85
N ASP A 144 4.37 -0.13 0.25
CA ASP A 144 4.20 1.17 0.92
C ASP A 144 2.75 1.65 0.72
N SER A 145 2.07 2.06 1.79
CA SER A 145 0.65 2.42 1.74
C SER A 145 0.33 3.58 0.79
N LEU A 146 1.25 4.53 0.61
CA LEU A 146 1.01 5.77 -0.13
C LEU A 146 1.86 5.94 -1.39
N ALA A 147 2.87 5.09 -1.60
CA ALA A 147 3.80 5.27 -2.71
C ALA A 147 3.13 5.22 -4.09
N PHE A 148 2.06 4.46 -4.23
CA PHE A 148 1.23 4.36 -5.43
C PHE A 148 -0.09 5.14 -5.35
N GLU A 149 -0.30 5.99 -4.35
CA GLU A 149 -1.61 6.63 -4.08
C GLU A 149 -2.14 7.38 -5.31
N GLY A 150 -1.28 8.03 -6.08
CA GLY A 150 -1.66 8.71 -7.33
C GLY A 150 -2.29 7.78 -8.38
N ILE A 151 -2.01 6.47 -8.32
CA ILE A 151 -2.55 5.45 -9.23
C ILE A 151 -3.66 4.66 -8.57
N THR A 152 -3.48 4.25 -7.31
CA THR A 152 -4.39 3.32 -6.64
C THR A 152 -5.68 3.97 -6.17
N GLY A 153 -5.64 5.23 -5.69
CA GLY A 153 -6.76 5.86 -5.00
C GLY A 153 -7.15 5.10 -3.72
N PHE A 154 -6.17 4.51 -3.08
CA PHE A 154 -6.34 3.68 -1.90
C PHE A 154 -6.95 4.46 -0.74
N VAL A 155 -6.38 5.63 -0.43
CA VAL A 155 -6.83 6.48 0.66
C VAL A 155 -8.29 6.90 0.48
N GLU A 156 -8.66 7.41 -0.71
CA GLU A 156 -10.02 7.84 -1.01
C GLU A 156 -11.05 6.71 -0.84
N SER A 157 -10.62 5.46 -1.08
CA SER A 157 -11.49 4.29 -0.98
C SER A 157 -11.62 3.74 0.44
N PHE A 158 -10.54 3.76 1.23
CA PHE A 158 -10.51 3.10 2.54
C PHE A 158 -10.86 4.02 3.71
N LEU A 159 -10.49 5.31 3.68
CA LEU A 159 -10.78 6.24 4.78
C LEU A 159 -12.26 6.27 5.20
N PRO A 160 -13.26 6.27 4.29
CA PRO A 160 -14.67 6.34 4.66
C PRO A 160 -15.13 5.20 5.58
N ILE A 161 -14.52 4.01 5.49
CA ILE A 161 -14.86 2.88 6.36
C ILE A 161 -14.46 3.16 7.80
N PHE A 162 -13.25 3.69 7.98
CA PHE A 162 -12.73 4.01 9.30
C PHE A 162 -13.40 5.26 9.88
N GLU A 163 -13.78 6.24 9.06
CA GLU A 163 -14.55 7.38 9.49
C GLU A 163 -15.89 6.98 10.16
N LYS A 164 -16.57 5.98 9.58
CA LYS A 164 -17.83 5.43 10.12
C LYS A 164 -17.64 4.58 11.37
N ASN A 165 -16.48 3.94 11.54
CA ASN A 165 -16.24 2.92 12.55
C ASN A 165 -15.22 3.38 13.60
N LYS A 166 -15.67 4.08 14.64
CA LYS A 166 -14.81 4.68 15.69
C LYS A 166 -13.96 3.65 16.47
N ASN A 167 -14.39 2.40 16.54
CA ASN A 167 -13.66 1.30 17.19
C ASN A 167 -12.61 0.62 16.28
N ALA A 168 -12.45 1.11 15.06
CA ALA A 168 -11.43 0.63 14.13
C ALA A 168 -10.35 1.69 13.93
N ILE A 169 -9.09 1.31 14.06
CA ILE A 169 -7.95 2.20 13.83
C ILE A 169 -7.21 1.71 12.59
N LEU A 170 -6.99 2.62 11.64
CA LEU A 170 -6.18 2.38 10.45
C LEU A 170 -4.77 2.93 10.65
N GLU A 171 -3.74 2.13 10.39
CA GLU A 171 -2.38 2.60 10.22
C GLU A 171 -1.98 2.55 8.74
N LEU A 172 -1.59 3.69 8.21
CA LEU A 172 -0.99 3.84 6.88
C LEU A 172 0.53 3.95 7.05
N ARG A 173 1.26 2.84 6.86
CA ARG A 173 2.72 2.84 6.97
C ARG A 173 3.34 3.30 5.65
N THR A 174 4.27 4.28 5.71
CA THR A 174 4.82 4.87 4.50
C THR A 174 6.20 5.50 4.66
N LYS A 175 6.97 5.52 3.58
CA LYS A 175 8.12 6.39 3.32
C LYS A 175 7.81 7.45 2.25
N SER A 176 6.56 7.46 1.76
CA SER A 176 6.13 8.34 0.68
C SER A 176 5.83 9.76 1.16
N VAL A 177 5.94 10.71 0.23
CA VAL A 177 5.46 12.09 0.41
C VAL A 177 4.19 12.37 -0.40
N GLN A 178 3.52 11.33 -0.91
CA GLN A 178 2.27 11.45 -1.66
C GLN A 178 1.08 11.62 -0.71
N ILE A 179 1.04 12.74 -0.01
CA ILE A 179 0.01 13.03 1.02
C ILE A 179 -1.13 13.92 0.51
N HIS A 180 -1.08 14.38 -0.75
CA HIS A 180 -2.03 15.36 -1.28
C HIS A 180 -3.48 14.86 -1.26
N LYS A 181 -3.71 13.56 -1.41
CA LYS A 181 -5.05 12.97 -1.30
C LYS A 181 -5.54 12.98 0.14
N ILE A 182 -4.69 12.64 1.10
CA ILE A 182 -5.00 12.69 2.53
C ILE A 182 -5.36 14.13 2.93
N LEU A 183 -4.60 15.12 2.49
CA LEU A 183 -4.84 16.54 2.81
C LEU A 183 -6.15 17.10 2.24
N LYS A 184 -6.78 16.41 1.28
CA LYS A 184 -8.12 16.77 0.78
C LYS A 184 -9.26 16.27 1.65
N HIS A 185 -9.00 15.30 2.52
CA HIS A 185 -9.98 14.78 3.48
C HIS A 185 -9.91 15.54 4.80
N LYS A 186 -11.04 15.61 5.50
CA LYS A 186 -11.05 16.04 6.89
C LYS A 186 -10.32 15.00 7.74
N PRO A 187 -9.48 15.42 8.71
CA PRO A 187 -8.81 14.49 9.61
C PRO A 187 -9.78 13.62 10.39
N ILE A 188 -9.49 12.34 10.47
CA ILE A 188 -10.22 11.38 11.30
C ILE A 188 -9.32 10.88 12.44
N ASN A 189 -9.89 10.81 13.65
CA ASN A 189 -9.13 10.51 14.86
C ASN A 189 -8.58 9.06 14.93
N ASN A 190 -9.08 8.18 14.10
CA ASN A 190 -8.77 6.77 14.07
C ASN A 190 -8.00 6.35 12.80
N CYS A 191 -7.31 7.28 12.18
CA CYS A 191 -6.30 7.00 11.15
C CYS A 191 -4.96 7.58 11.59
N ILE A 192 -3.92 6.76 11.55
CA ILE A 192 -2.54 7.13 11.88
C ILE A 192 -1.69 6.99 10.63
N ILE A 193 -1.05 8.07 10.20
CA ILE A 193 -0.08 8.05 9.10
C ILE A 193 1.31 7.83 9.71
N ALA A 194 1.80 6.59 9.64
CA ALA A 194 3.06 6.19 10.26
C ALA A 194 4.21 6.28 9.26
N PHE A 195 5.07 7.27 9.46
CA PHE A 195 6.27 7.43 8.65
C PHE A 195 7.40 6.55 9.16
N SER A 196 8.01 5.79 8.25
CA SER A 196 9.23 5.02 8.56
C SER A 196 10.47 5.86 8.31
N PHE A 197 11.36 5.84 9.29
CA PHE A 197 12.64 6.58 9.27
C PHE A 197 13.82 5.67 9.58
N THR A 198 14.90 5.95 8.89
CA THR A 198 16.27 5.47 9.13
C THR A 198 17.14 6.72 9.27
N PRO A 199 18.25 6.73 10.01
CA PRO A 199 19.17 7.87 10.07
C PRO A 199 19.53 8.37 8.67
N GLU A 200 19.60 9.69 8.48
CA GLU A 200 19.69 10.29 7.13
C GLU A 200 20.88 9.81 6.31
N ASN A 201 22.03 9.63 6.95
CA ASN A 201 23.24 9.10 6.31
C ASN A 201 23.03 7.65 5.83
N ILE A 202 22.40 6.81 6.65
CA ILE A 202 22.07 5.43 6.30
C ILE A 202 20.99 5.39 5.21
N SER A 203 19.94 6.21 5.35
CA SER A 203 18.86 6.30 4.34
C SER A 203 19.41 6.63 2.94
N LYS A 204 20.40 7.54 2.85
CA LYS A 204 21.05 7.88 1.57
C LYS A 204 21.82 6.70 0.94
N LEU A 205 22.33 5.80 1.76
CA LEU A 205 23.12 4.65 1.30
C LEU A 205 22.23 3.49 0.83
N ILE A 206 21.20 3.14 1.60
CA ILE A 206 20.46 1.88 1.44
C ILE A 206 18.97 2.03 1.11
N GLU A 207 18.40 3.24 1.15
CA GLU A 207 16.99 3.49 0.76
C GLU A 207 16.89 4.11 -0.64
N HIS A 208 17.01 3.28 -1.69
CA HIS A 208 16.95 3.76 -3.07
C HIS A 208 15.53 4.09 -3.51
N LYS A 209 15.40 5.12 -4.35
CA LYS A 209 14.13 5.64 -4.87
C LYS A 209 13.16 6.19 -3.81
N VAL A 210 13.58 6.25 -2.55
CA VAL A 210 12.79 6.78 -1.44
C VAL A 210 12.96 8.29 -1.36
N PRO A 211 11.91 9.07 -1.04
CA PRO A 211 12.06 10.49 -0.71
C PRO A 211 13.01 10.69 0.48
N SER A 212 13.87 11.71 0.40
CA SER A 212 14.83 11.99 1.49
C SER A 212 14.13 12.17 2.84
N VAL A 213 14.85 11.91 3.92
CA VAL A 213 14.38 12.11 5.30
C VAL A 213 13.79 13.52 5.47
N LYS A 214 14.49 14.55 4.99
CA LYS A 214 14.00 15.94 5.02
C LYS A 214 12.64 16.12 4.33
N LYS A 215 12.43 15.52 3.15
CA LYS A 215 11.13 15.58 2.45
C LYS A 215 10.02 14.86 3.22
N ARG A 216 10.34 13.72 3.85
CA ARG A 216 9.39 12.98 4.69
C ARG A 216 8.98 13.79 5.93
N ILE A 217 9.93 14.47 6.58
CA ILE A 217 9.66 15.37 7.72
C ILE A 217 8.75 16.53 7.30
N VAL A 218 9.00 17.15 6.14
CA VAL A 218 8.13 18.23 5.62
C VAL A 218 6.71 17.72 5.35
N ALA A 219 6.58 16.53 4.76
CA ALA A 219 5.27 15.91 4.52
C ALA A 219 4.54 15.60 5.84
N MET A 220 5.26 15.06 6.83
CA MET A 220 4.73 14.78 8.17
C MET A 220 4.25 16.05 8.86
N LYS A 221 5.05 17.15 8.82
CA LYS A 221 4.65 18.44 9.38
C LYS A 221 3.35 18.94 8.76
N LYS A 222 3.20 18.90 7.44
CA LYS A 222 1.95 19.31 6.75
C LYS A 222 0.74 18.51 7.22
N LEU A 223 0.89 17.22 7.50
CA LEU A 223 -0.19 16.39 8.03
C LEU A 223 -0.54 16.77 9.48
N VAL A 224 0.45 17.02 10.32
CA VAL A 224 0.24 17.51 11.69
C VAL A 224 -0.47 18.85 11.69
N ASP A 225 0.01 19.80 10.90
CA ASP A 225 -0.57 21.15 10.77
C ASP A 225 -2.04 21.08 10.25
N ALA A 226 -2.38 20.05 9.46
CA ALA A 226 -3.75 19.78 9.01
C ALA A 226 -4.60 18.98 10.00
N GLY A 227 -4.06 18.63 11.19
CA GLY A 227 -4.78 17.93 12.25
C GLY A 227 -4.80 16.39 12.14
N TRP A 228 -4.00 15.81 11.26
CA TRP A 228 -3.88 14.36 11.16
C TRP A 228 -2.97 13.77 12.26
N LYS A 229 -3.32 12.60 12.76
CA LYS A 229 -2.43 11.83 13.65
C LYS A 229 -1.31 11.22 12.83
N VAL A 230 -0.08 11.47 13.26
CA VAL A 230 1.12 10.88 12.66
C VAL A 230 1.82 9.97 13.66
N GLY A 231 2.46 8.92 13.14
CA GLY A 231 3.29 7.99 13.90
C GLY A 231 4.71 7.96 13.35
N LEU A 232 5.65 7.56 14.19
CA LEU A 232 7.04 7.30 13.81
C LEU A 232 7.31 5.81 13.89
N ARG A 233 7.95 5.29 12.86
CA ARG A 233 8.50 3.94 12.80
C ARG A 233 9.99 4.04 12.52
N PHE A 234 10.80 3.58 13.45
CA PHE A 234 12.24 3.44 13.24
C PHE A 234 12.51 2.01 12.79
N ASP A 235 12.87 1.85 11.50
CA ASP A 235 12.97 0.55 10.88
C ASP A 235 13.84 0.63 9.62
N PRO A 236 14.96 -0.13 9.55
CA PRO A 236 15.55 -0.97 10.62
C PRO A 236 16.21 -0.15 11.73
N ILE A 237 16.35 -0.78 12.89
CA ILE A 237 17.14 -0.27 14.02
C ILE A 237 18.46 -1.02 14.04
#